data_6ab9600da5776797545274e13d71f120
#
_entry.id   6ab9600da5776797545274e13d71f120
#
_cell.length_a   1.000
_cell.length_b   1.000
_cell.length_c   1.000
_cell.angle_alpha   90.00
_cell.angle_beta   90.00
_cell.angle_gamma   90.00
#
_symmetry.space_group_name_H-M   'P 1'
#
loop_
_entity.id
_entity.type
_entity.pdbx_description
1 polymer ?
#
loop_
_entity_poly.entity_id
_entity_poly.type
_entity_poly.pdbx_seq_one_letter_code
_entity_poly.pdbx_strand_id
1 'polypeptide(L)'
;HLSLRRQRQMCIRDRIATKLAIGYTLDEIENDITKSTPASFEPALDYVVVKVPRFAFEKFPEADTRLTTTMKSVGEAMAIGRSFPEALQKALRSIEKSGYSFDWSDGNLPNLMKQMQVPTENRLQQVQKALYLGATMSEVNAATKIDPWFLEQIQIINEMAKRLQIKGELSRELLRSAKQ
;
A
#
# COMPACT_ATOMS: atom_id res chain seq x y z
N HIS A 1 24.79 -10.40 3.96
CA HIS A 1 24.42 -9.33 4.90
C HIS A 1 22.91 -9.07 5.02
N LEU A 2 22.10 -9.29 3.99
CA LEU A 2 20.63 -9.11 4.02
C LEU A 2 19.92 -10.16 4.90
N SER A 3 20.38 -11.40 4.90
CA SER A 3 19.85 -12.48 5.73
C SER A 3 20.03 -12.22 7.23
N LEU A 4 21.20 -11.70 7.63
CA LEU A 4 21.49 -11.37 9.03
C LEU A 4 20.64 -10.20 9.55
N ARG A 5 20.31 -9.21 8.71
CA ARG A 5 19.40 -8.11 9.07
C ARG A 5 17.96 -8.60 9.28
N ARG A 6 17.47 -9.50 8.41
CA ARG A 6 16.14 -10.11 8.57
C ARG A 6 16.05 -10.95 9.85
N GLN A 7 17.05 -11.79 10.13
CA GLN A 7 17.09 -12.57 11.37
C GLN A 7 17.11 -11.66 12.61
N ARG A 8 17.87 -10.56 12.60
CA ARG A 8 17.92 -9.61 13.71
C ARG A 8 16.56 -8.94 13.96
N GLN A 9 15.84 -8.52 12.91
CA GLN A 9 14.51 -7.93 13.06
C GLN A 9 13.48 -8.95 13.59
N MET A 10 13.55 -10.20 13.15
CA MET A 10 12.69 -11.27 13.66
C MET A 10 12.96 -11.50 15.15
N CYS A 11 14.23 -11.63 15.55
CA CYS A 11 14.60 -11.83 16.96
C CYS A 11 14.19 -10.69 17.88
N ILE A 12 14.23 -9.42 17.44
CA ILE A 12 13.75 -8.28 18.21
C ILE A 12 12.24 -8.37 18.42
N ARG A 13 11.50 -8.60 17.35
CA ARG A 13 10.04 -8.72 17.39
C ARG A 13 9.57 -9.89 18.26
N ASP A 14 10.21 -11.04 18.13
CA ASP A 14 9.89 -12.23 18.92
C ASP A 14 10.16 -12.01 20.40
N ARG A 15 11.26 -11.33 20.75
CA ARG A 15 11.62 -10.97 22.12
C ARG A 15 10.60 -10.04 22.76
N ILE A 16 10.18 -8.99 22.04
CA ILE A 16 9.15 -8.06 22.51
C ILE A 16 7.81 -8.78 22.64
N ALA A 17 7.42 -9.56 21.65
CA ALA A 17 6.17 -10.32 21.67
C ALA A 17 6.13 -11.32 22.86
N THR A 18 7.24 -11.98 23.16
CA THR A 18 7.35 -12.89 24.31
C THR A 18 7.18 -12.13 25.62
N LYS A 19 7.83 -10.96 25.79
CA LYS A 19 7.68 -10.15 27.01
C LYS A 19 6.23 -9.68 27.19
N LEU A 20 5.58 -9.21 26.12
CA LEU A 20 4.17 -8.83 26.17
C LEU A 20 3.27 -10.00 26.55
N ALA A 21 3.55 -11.21 26.02
CA ALA A 21 2.76 -12.41 26.32
C ALA A 21 2.85 -12.85 27.79
N ILE A 22 3.94 -12.52 28.49
CA ILE A 22 4.11 -12.83 29.93
C ILE A 22 3.73 -11.66 30.83
N GLY A 23 3.12 -10.58 30.28
CA GLY A 23 2.48 -9.53 31.04
C GLY A 23 3.22 -8.20 31.13
N TYR A 24 4.39 -8.02 30.50
CA TYR A 24 5.03 -6.71 30.42
C TYR A 24 4.22 -5.77 29.51
N THR A 25 4.26 -4.47 29.81
CA THR A 25 3.73 -3.43 28.93
C THR A 25 4.83 -2.86 28.02
N LEU A 26 4.45 -2.14 26.97
CA LEU A 26 5.43 -1.51 26.06
C LEU A 26 6.26 -0.44 26.75
N ASP A 27 5.74 0.18 27.81
CA ASP A 27 6.44 1.20 28.58
C ASP A 27 7.52 0.60 29.49
N GLU A 28 7.34 -0.65 29.92
CA GLU A 28 8.28 -1.39 30.75
C GLU A 28 9.41 -2.07 29.95
N ILE A 29 9.19 -2.22 28.64
CA ILE A 29 10.15 -2.87 27.74
C ILE A 29 11.09 -1.82 27.14
N GLU A 30 12.40 -2.03 27.27
CA GLU A 30 13.41 -1.20 26.63
C GLU A 30 13.36 -1.35 25.10
N ASN A 31 13.49 -0.23 24.38
CA ASN A 31 13.60 -0.23 22.92
C ASN A 31 14.96 -0.80 22.49
N ASP A 32 14.95 -1.90 21.76
CA ASP A 32 16.16 -2.62 21.34
C ASP A 32 17.06 -1.82 20.38
N ILE A 33 16.54 -0.76 19.76
CA ILE A 33 17.26 0.08 18.79
C ILE A 33 17.92 1.25 19.50
N THR A 34 17.15 2.03 20.25
CA THR A 34 17.64 3.26 20.91
C THR A 34 18.37 2.98 22.20
N LYS A 35 18.05 1.89 22.91
CA LYS A 35 18.60 1.50 24.22
C LYS A 35 18.38 2.52 25.35
N SER A 36 17.68 3.60 25.09
CA SER A 36 17.46 4.71 26.02
C SER A 36 15.99 5.12 26.13
N THR A 37 15.12 4.59 25.28
CA THR A 37 13.69 4.88 25.29
C THR A 37 12.88 3.60 25.52
N PRO A 38 11.61 3.70 25.99
CA PRO A 38 10.72 2.54 26.07
C PRO A 38 10.32 2.03 24.67
N ALA A 39 9.84 0.80 24.60
CA ALA A 39 9.36 0.20 23.35
C ALA A 39 8.09 0.90 22.81
N SER A 40 7.37 1.65 23.63
CA SER A 40 6.25 2.51 23.26
C SER A 40 6.66 3.81 22.52
N PHE A 41 7.94 4.11 22.45
CA PHE A 41 8.44 5.34 21.79
C PHE A 41 8.10 5.36 20.30
N GLU A 42 7.38 6.39 19.87
CA GLU A 42 7.06 6.64 18.47
C GLU A 42 7.97 7.76 17.92
N PRO A 43 8.89 7.44 17.00
CA PRO A 43 9.71 8.47 16.37
C PRO A 43 8.90 9.35 15.44
N ALA A 44 9.23 10.65 15.40
CA ALA A 44 8.70 11.55 14.36
C ALA A 44 9.43 11.23 13.04
N LEU A 45 8.67 10.85 12.01
CA LEU A 45 9.19 10.50 10.69
C LEU A 45 8.75 11.55 9.67
N ASP A 46 9.66 11.95 8.79
CA ASP A 46 9.43 12.88 7.68
C ASP A 46 9.34 12.17 6.31
N TYR A 47 9.15 10.87 6.33
CA TYR A 47 9.02 10.03 5.14
C TYR A 47 7.92 8.98 5.30
N VAL A 48 7.42 8.51 4.17
CA VAL A 48 6.42 7.44 4.10
C VAL A 48 7.04 6.20 3.48
N VAL A 49 6.79 5.05 4.08
CA VAL A 49 7.18 3.74 3.53
C VAL A 49 5.93 2.99 3.11
N VAL A 50 5.88 2.60 1.83
CA VAL A 50 4.82 1.74 1.30
C VAL A 50 5.41 0.39 0.93
N LYS A 51 4.77 -0.67 1.41
CA LYS A 51 5.07 -2.06 1.03
C LYS A 51 3.89 -2.62 0.25
N VAL A 52 4.18 -3.13 -0.96
CA VAL A 52 3.19 -3.79 -1.81
C VAL A 52 3.57 -5.26 -1.93
N PRO A 53 2.71 -6.19 -1.52
CA PRO A 53 2.98 -7.62 -1.65
C PRO A 53 2.92 -8.06 -3.12
N ARG A 54 3.77 -9.01 -3.49
CA ARG A 54 3.69 -9.72 -4.76
C ARG A 54 3.04 -11.08 -4.54
N PHE A 55 2.02 -11.37 -5.32
CA PHE A 55 1.38 -12.68 -5.39
C PHE A 55 1.79 -13.40 -6.68
N ALA A 56 1.77 -14.74 -6.65
CA ALA A 56 2.12 -15.59 -7.78
C ALA A 56 0.98 -16.59 -8.08
N PHE A 57 -0.27 -16.13 -7.98
CA PHE A 57 -1.44 -16.97 -8.25
C PHE A 57 -1.45 -17.51 -9.69
N GLU A 58 -0.81 -16.81 -10.62
CA GLU A 58 -0.62 -17.28 -12.00
C GLU A 58 0.16 -18.60 -12.09
N LYS A 59 0.97 -18.93 -11.08
CA LYS A 59 1.73 -20.18 -11.00
C LYS A 59 0.98 -21.29 -10.25
N PHE A 60 -0.09 -20.95 -9.56
CA PHE A 60 -0.87 -21.85 -8.72
C PHE A 60 -2.37 -21.66 -8.99
N PRO A 61 -2.89 -22.14 -10.15
CA PRO A 61 -4.29 -21.92 -10.54
C PRO A 61 -5.32 -22.48 -9.56
N GLU A 62 -4.96 -23.53 -8.82
CA GLU A 62 -5.82 -24.16 -7.82
C GLU A 62 -5.88 -23.38 -6.49
N ALA A 63 -5.04 -22.34 -6.32
CA ALA A 63 -4.99 -21.60 -5.07
C ALA A 63 -6.18 -20.64 -4.94
N ASP A 64 -6.76 -20.58 -3.74
CA ASP A 64 -7.73 -19.55 -3.39
C ASP A 64 -7.09 -18.15 -3.45
N THR A 65 -7.56 -17.31 -4.37
CA THR A 65 -7.07 -15.95 -4.61
C THR A 65 -7.60 -14.91 -3.63
N ARG A 66 -8.57 -15.27 -2.79
CA ARG A 66 -9.10 -14.39 -1.76
C ARG A 66 -8.05 -14.13 -0.69
N LEU A 67 -7.77 -12.86 -0.44
CA LEU A 67 -6.84 -12.45 0.62
C LEU A 67 -7.52 -12.54 1.99
N THR A 68 -6.83 -13.18 2.93
CA THR A 68 -7.26 -13.38 4.32
C THR A 68 -6.10 -13.07 5.25
N THR A 69 -6.19 -13.47 6.51
CA THR A 69 -5.09 -13.36 7.48
C THR A 69 -3.93 -14.34 7.21
N THR A 70 -4.15 -15.34 6.35
CA THR A 70 -3.10 -16.27 5.91
C THR A 70 -2.18 -15.59 4.89
N MET A 71 -0.87 -15.70 5.08
CA MET A 71 0.11 -15.13 4.16
C MET A 71 0.11 -15.91 2.83
N LYS A 72 -0.20 -15.20 1.73
CA LYS A 72 -0.22 -15.77 0.36
C LYS A 72 0.79 -15.10 -0.57
N SER A 73 1.49 -14.07 -0.09
CA SER A 73 2.50 -13.37 -0.88
C SER A 73 3.80 -14.16 -0.96
N VAL A 74 4.46 -14.09 -2.12
CA VAL A 74 5.77 -14.72 -2.39
C VAL A 74 6.93 -13.75 -2.22
N GLY A 75 6.65 -12.46 -2.10
CA GLY A 75 7.61 -11.39 -1.89
C GLY A 75 6.92 -10.05 -1.72
N GLU A 76 7.70 -8.99 -1.65
CA GLU A 76 7.19 -7.63 -1.49
C GLU A 76 8.10 -6.61 -2.17
N ALA A 77 7.54 -5.53 -2.69
CA ALA A 77 8.26 -4.32 -3.05
C ALA A 77 8.10 -3.28 -1.94
N MET A 78 9.18 -2.59 -1.61
CA MET A 78 9.18 -1.51 -0.63
C MET A 78 9.68 -0.23 -1.29
N ALA A 79 8.96 0.86 -1.09
CA ALA A 79 9.38 2.18 -1.55
C ALA A 79 9.25 3.22 -0.43
N ILE A 80 10.14 4.20 -0.49
CA ILE A 80 10.18 5.34 0.43
C ILE A 80 9.90 6.60 -0.39
N GLY A 81 9.00 7.45 0.12
CA GLY A 81 8.65 8.73 -0.47
C GLY A 81 8.42 9.79 0.61
N ARG A 82 8.23 11.03 0.20
CA ARG A 82 7.84 12.13 1.10
C ARG A 82 6.33 12.17 1.31
N SER A 83 5.57 11.64 0.35
CA SER A 83 4.13 11.53 0.42
C SER A 83 3.68 10.09 0.14
N PHE A 84 2.46 9.75 0.55
CA PHE A 84 1.90 8.44 0.28
C PHE A 84 1.70 8.18 -1.23
N PRO A 85 1.15 9.11 -2.04
CA PRO A 85 1.04 8.93 -3.49
C PRO A 85 2.37 8.62 -4.16
N GLU A 86 3.44 9.34 -3.81
CA GLU A 86 4.78 9.10 -4.33
C GLU A 86 5.28 7.70 -3.97
N ALA A 87 5.23 7.34 -2.68
CA ALA A 87 5.70 6.05 -2.20
C ALA A 87 4.90 4.88 -2.79
N LEU A 88 3.57 5.03 -2.92
CA LEU A 88 2.69 4.02 -3.52
C LEU A 88 3.04 3.78 -4.99
N GLN A 89 3.15 4.83 -5.78
CA GLN A 89 3.48 4.72 -7.20
C GLN A 89 4.87 4.10 -7.43
N LYS A 90 5.86 4.48 -6.61
CA LYS A 90 7.20 3.86 -6.63
C LYS A 90 7.15 2.36 -6.32
N ALA A 91 6.38 1.97 -5.29
CA ALA A 91 6.24 0.57 -4.89
C ALA A 91 5.57 -0.27 -5.99
N LEU A 92 4.47 0.22 -6.57
CA LEU A 92 3.77 -0.45 -7.66
C LEU A 92 4.66 -0.64 -8.89
N ARG A 93 5.41 0.41 -9.25
CA ARG A 93 6.35 0.33 -10.37
C ARG A 93 7.47 -0.68 -10.14
N SER A 94 7.98 -0.80 -8.92
CA SER A 94 9.09 -1.69 -8.60
C SER A 94 8.72 -3.19 -8.56
N ILE A 95 7.43 -3.54 -8.61
CA ILE A 95 6.99 -4.94 -8.77
C ILE A 95 7.29 -5.49 -10.17
N GLU A 96 7.36 -4.62 -11.18
CA GLU A 96 7.69 -4.97 -12.58
C GLU A 96 6.79 -6.09 -13.16
N LYS A 97 5.54 -6.15 -12.74
CA LYS A 97 4.53 -7.10 -13.22
C LYS A 97 3.41 -6.36 -13.93
N SER A 98 3.01 -6.85 -15.11
CA SER A 98 1.84 -6.33 -15.83
C SER A 98 0.60 -6.37 -14.93
N GLY A 99 -0.23 -5.33 -14.99
CA GLY A 99 -1.46 -5.20 -14.21
C GLY A 99 -1.30 -4.69 -12.77
N TYR A 100 -0.08 -4.47 -12.29
CA TYR A 100 0.15 -3.85 -10.97
C TYR A 100 0.14 -2.32 -11.00
N SER A 101 0.37 -1.70 -12.16
CA SER A 101 0.24 -0.26 -12.33
C SER A 101 -1.23 0.16 -12.36
N PHE A 102 -1.48 1.41 -12.03
CA PHE A 102 -2.80 2.03 -12.19
C PHE A 102 -3.17 2.17 -13.68
N ASP A 103 -4.47 2.12 -13.95
CA ASP A 103 -5.03 2.15 -15.30
C ASP A 103 -6.14 3.21 -15.40
N TRP A 104 -6.03 4.09 -16.40
CA TRP A 104 -6.95 5.19 -16.66
C TRP A 104 -7.78 4.98 -17.96
N SER A 105 -7.87 3.75 -18.44
CA SER A 105 -8.76 3.38 -19.55
C SER A 105 -10.24 3.34 -19.13
N ASP A 106 -11.13 3.25 -20.10
CA ASP A 106 -12.55 3.01 -19.84
C ASP A 106 -12.79 1.68 -19.14
N GLY A 107 -13.92 1.58 -18.44
CA GLY A 107 -14.26 0.38 -17.70
C GLY A 107 -15.73 0.31 -17.29
N ASN A 108 -16.14 -0.84 -16.78
CA ASN A 108 -17.50 -1.08 -16.30
C ASN A 108 -17.56 -0.86 -14.77
N LEU A 109 -18.01 0.31 -14.34
CA LEU A 109 -18.08 0.69 -12.93
C LEU A 109 -18.92 -0.29 -12.07
N PRO A 110 -20.15 -0.70 -12.45
CA PRO A 110 -20.92 -1.68 -11.68
C PRO A 110 -20.19 -3.00 -11.44
N ASN A 111 -19.46 -3.49 -12.42
CA ASN A 111 -18.68 -4.71 -12.29
C ASN A 111 -17.49 -4.53 -11.33
N LEU A 112 -16.77 -3.41 -11.42
CA LEU A 112 -15.67 -3.06 -10.50
C LEU A 112 -16.17 -2.97 -9.06
N MET A 113 -17.30 -2.30 -8.82
CA MET A 113 -17.92 -2.18 -7.51
C MET A 113 -18.27 -3.54 -6.88
N LYS A 114 -18.70 -4.50 -7.70
CA LYS A 114 -18.96 -5.87 -7.24
C LYS A 114 -17.67 -6.63 -6.96
N GLN A 115 -16.67 -6.53 -7.83
CA GLN A 115 -15.41 -7.25 -7.69
C GLN A 115 -14.61 -6.82 -6.47
N MET A 116 -14.52 -5.50 -6.19
CA MET A 116 -13.72 -4.98 -5.08
C MET A 116 -14.24 -5.34 -3.68
N GLN A 117 -15.48 -5.86 -3.57
CA GLN A 117 -16.00 -6.36 -2.29
C GLN A 117 -15.19 -7.58 -1.80
N VAL A 118 -14.63 -8.36 -2.72
CA VAL A 118 -13.78 -9.50 -2.38
C VAL A 118 -12.32 -9.04 -2.41
N PRO A 119 -11.57 -9.19 -1.29
CA PRO A 119 -10.16 -8.80 -1.26
C PRO A 119 -9.32 -9.78 -2.08
N THR A 120 -8.86 -9.32 -3.25
CA THR A 120 -7.97 -10.04 -4.15
C THR A 120 -6.69 -9.23 -4.42
N GLU A 121 -5.71 -9.81 -5.09
CA GLU A 121 -4.47 -9.12 -5.47
C GLU A 121 -4.70 -7.84 -6.29
N ASN A 122 -5.81 -7.77 -7.05
CA ASN A 122 -6.13 -6.66 -7.94
C ASN A 122 -7.02 -5.58 -7.29
N ARG A 123 -7.33 -5.73 -6.00
CA ARG A 123 -8.28 -4.85 -5.30
C ARG A 123 -7.87 -3.38 -5.34
N LEU A 124 -6.57 -3.10 -5.19
CA LEU A 124 -6.05 -1.73 -5.21
C LEU A 124 -6.28 -1.07 -6.57
N GLN A 125 -6.03 -1.78 -7.67
CA GLN A 125 -6.25 -1.30 -9.03
C GLN A 125 -7.75 -1.11 -9.32
N GLN A 126 -8.59 -2.02 -8.83
CA GLN A 126 -10.05 -1.90 -8.94
C GLN A 126 -10.58 -0.67 -8.20
N VAL A 127 -10.07 -0.38 -7.00
CA VAL A 127 -10.41 0.81 -6.23
C VAL A 127 -10.00 2.08 -6.96
N GLN A 128 -8.76 2.16 -7.44
CA GLN A 128 -8.27 3.31 -8.19
C GLN A 128 -9.14 3.55 -9.43
N LYS A 129 -9.43 2.50 -10.20
CA LYS A 129 -10.22 2.59 -11.42
C LYS A 129 -11.68 2.98 -11.15
N ALA A 130 -12.29 2.46 -10.09
CA ALA A 130 -13.65 2.83 -9.71
C ALA A 130 -13.76 4.32 -9.36
N LEU A 131 -12.81 4.84 -8.56
CA LEU A 131 -12.73 6.27 -8.24
C LEU A 131 -12.49 7.12 -9.51
N TYR A 132 -11.64 6.66 -10.42
CA TYR A 132 -11.39 7.36 -11.69
C TYR A 132 -12.66 7.45 -12.56
N LEU A 133 -13.46 6.39 -12.61
CA LEU A 133 -14.72 6.30 -13.37
C LEU A 133 -15.89 7.03 -12.67
N GLY A 134 -15.69 7.62 -11.51
CA GLY A 134 -16.66 8.48 -10.84
C GLY A 134 -17.41 7.85 -9.67
N ALA A 135 -16.99 6.69 -9.15
CA ALA A 135 -17.48 6.21 -7.86
C ALA A 135 -17.11 7.20 -6.75
N THR A 136 -18.02 7.42 -5.83
CA THR A 136 -17.77 8.25 -4.65
C THR A 136 -16.89 7.52 -3.62
N MET A 137 -16.12 8.26 -2.83
CA MET A 137 -15.33 7.68 -1.73
C MET A 137 -16.21 6.91 -0.74
N SER A 138 -17.43 7.40 -0.49
CA SER A 138 -18.40 6.75 0.40
C SER A 138 -18.83 5.37 -0.13
N GLU A 139 -19.15 5.25 -1.42
CA GLU A 139 -19.50 3.98 -2.06
C GLU A 139 -18.34 2.98 -2.02
N VAL A 140 -17.13 3.44 -2.32
CA VAL A 140 -15.94 2.60 -2.30
C VAL A 140 -15.58 2.17 -0.86
N ASN A 141 -15.67 3.07 0.11
CA ASN A 141 -15.49 2.73 1.53
C ASN A 141 -16.55 1.72 2.00
N ALA A 142 -17.82 1.92 1.64
CA ALA A 142 -18.89 0.99 1.99
C ALA A 142 -18.63 -0.42 1.43
N ALA A 143 -18.13 -0.52 0.19
CA ALA A 143 -17.83 -1.79 -0.48
C ALA A 143 -16.55 -2.47 0.03
N THR A 144 -15.52 -1.71 0.38
CA THR A 144 -14.18 -2.24 0.65
C THR A 144 -13.76 -2.20 2.11
N LYS A 145 -14.36 -1.31 2.89
CA LYS A 145 -13.94 -0.93 4.26
C LYS A 145 -12.52 -0.34 4.34
N ILE A 146 -11.98 0.14 3.22
CA ILE A 146 -10.73 0.90 3.18
C ILE A 146 -10.99 2.28 3.77
N ASP A 147 -10.11 2.70 4.68
CA ASP A 147 -10.22 4.01 5.31
C ASP A 147 -10.27 5.16 4.27
N PRO A 148 -11.17 6.14 4.44
CA PRO A 148 -11.32 7.26 3.51
C PRO A 148 -10.04 8.02 3.21
N TRP A 149 -9.12 8.13 4.17
CA TRP A 149 -7.85 8.78 3.97
C TRP A 149 -7.03 8.14 2.82
N PHE A 150 -6.97 6.79 2.77
CA PHE A 150 -6.28 6.11 1.66
C PHE A 150 -6.99 6.30 0.32
N LEU A 151 -8.33 6.36 0.33
CA LEU A 151 -9.11 6.61 -0.88
C LEU A 151 -8.85 8.02 -1.41
N GLU A 152 -8.75 9.01 -0.53
CA GLU A 152 -8.39 10.38 -0.88
C GLU A 152 -6.99 10.46 -1.52
N GLN A 153 -6.00 9.76 -0.97
CA GLN A 153 -4.65 9.71 -1.54
C GLN A 153 -4.65 9.10 -2.96
N ILE A 154 -5.47 8.07 -3.21
CA ILE A 154 -5.64 7.48 -4.54
C ILE A 154 -6.36 8.47 -5.47
N GLN A 155 -7.33 9.22 -4.96
CA GLN A 155 -8.03 10.23 -5.73
C GLN A 155 -7.10 11.37 -6.19
N ILE A 156 -6.17 11.81 -5.35
CA ILE A 156 -5.13 12.79 -5.73
C ILE A 156 -4.33 12.31 -6.95
N ILE A 157 -3.97 11.02 -6.99
CA ILE A 157 -3.28 10.43 -8.15
C ILE A 157 -4.18 10.47 -9.40
N ASN A 158 -5.46 10.12 -9.26
CA ASN A 158 -6.43 10.17 -10.36
C ASN A 158 -6.63 11.59 -10.90
N GLU A 159 -6.72 12.57 -10.03
CA GLU A 159 -6.86 13.98 -10.42
C GLU A 159 -5.63 14.49 -11.18
N MET A 160 -4.44 14.13 -10.73
CA MET A 160 -3.20 14.45 -11.46
C MET A 160 -3.19 13.79 -12.84
N ALA A 161 -3.61 12.53 -12.96
CA ALA A 161 -3.71 11.83 -14.23
C ALA A 161 -4.72 12.51 -15.17
N LYS A 162 -5.90 12.91 -14.68
CA LYS A 162 -6.90 13.67 -15.45
C LYS A 162 -6.33 15.00 -15.95
N ARG A 163 -5.60 15.73 -15.11
CA ARG A 163 -4.95 17.00 -15.50
C ARG A 163 -3.94 16.81 -16.62
N LEU A 164 -3.16 15.72 -16.59
CA LEU A 164 -2.18 15.39 -17.64
C LEU A 164 -2.83 14.93 -18.95
N GLN A 165 -4.06 14.39 -18.91
CA GLN A 165 -4.79 13.93 -20.09
C GLN A 165 -5.53 15.05 -20.83
N ILE A 166 -5.73 16.21 -20.21
CA ILE A 166 -6.34 17.37 -20.85
C ILE A 166 -5.46 17.80 -22.05
N LYS A 167 -6.06 17.80 -23.25
CA LYS A 167 -5.37 18.23 -24.46
C LYS A 167 -4.94 19.71 -24.36
N GLY A 168 -3.65 19.94 -24.28
CA GLY A 168 -3.04 21.25 -24.15
C GLY A 168 -1.52 21.13 -24.02
N GLU A 169 -0.81 22.23 -23.97
CA GLU A 169 0.63 22.21 -23.70
C GLU A 169 0.87 21.79 -22.25
N LEU A 170 1.67 20.75 -22.08
CA LEU A 170 2.13 20.31 -20.76
C LEU A 170 3.13 21.36 -20.23
N SER A 171 2.67 22.23 -19.33
CA SER A 171 3.55 23.22 -18.74
C SER A 171 4.65 22.56 -17.89
N ARG A 172 5.79 23.24 -17.80
CA ARG A 172 6.91 22.80 -16.96
C ARG A 172 6.49 22.63 -15.49
N GLU A 173 5.59 23.47 -15.01
CA GLU A 173 5.06 23.43 -13.64
C GLU A 173 4.19 22.20 -13.42
N LEU A 174 3.28 21.89 -14.36
CA LEU A 174 2.44 20.69 -14.29
C LEU A 174 3.28 19.41 -14.29
N LEU A 175 4.29 19.34 -15.18
CA LEU A 175 5.19 18.18 -15.24
C LEU A 175 6.04 18.04 -13.97
N ARG A 176 6.44 19.15 -13.35
CA ARG A 176 7.18 19.13 -12.09
C ARG A 176 6.28 18.66 -10.94
N SER A 177 5.03 19.15 -10.85
CA SER A 177 4.05 18.73 -9.87
C SER A 177 3.68 17.25 -10.01
N ALA A 178 3.60 16.73 -11.24
CA ALA A 178 3.32 15.32 -11.48
C ALA A 178 4.47 14.35 -11.11
N LYS A 179 5.68 14.90 -10.89
CA LYS A 179 6.86 14.13 -10.49
C LYS A 179 7.12 14.15 -8.97
N GLN A 180 6.42 14.98 -8.23
CA GLN A 180 6.50 15.10 -6.77
C GLN A 180 5.55 14.13 -6.09
#